data_752ed60ae24ede2ef31b02abc094bcf1
#
_entry.id   752ed60ae24ede2ef31b02abc094bcf1
#
_cell.length_a   1.000
_cell.length_b   1.000
_cell.length_c   1.000
_cell.angle_alpha   90.00
_cell.angle_beta   90.00
_cell.angle_gamma   90.00
#
_symmetry.space_group_name_H-M   'P 1'
#
loop_
_entity.id
_entity.type
_entity.pdbx_description
1 polymer ?
#
loop_
_entity_poly.entity_id
_entity_poly.type
_entity_poly.pdbx_seq_one_letter_code
_entity_poly.pdbx_strand_id
1 'polypeptide(L)'
;MFTGIVQATCEVVSIHKAAGLNTFEVAMTPKLTQGLVTGASVANNGVCLTVTKILNDKVFFDVMEETLALTNLGNTSVGDHVNIERSLTFGTEIGGHILSGHVHTQATVKAVSNTAEHYNIELQVDSKWMNYIFYKGFVGINGCSLTVGKVSDSGFMLHLIPETLKLTNLSQYKVGDKINIEIDSQTQVIVDTVERILAKKQLLNN
;
A
#
# COMPACT_ATOMS: atom_id res chain seq x y z
N MET A 1 -9.51 4.88 -6.67
CA MET A 1 -8.75 5.98 -6.04
C MET A 1 -9.04 5.97 -4.55
N PHE A 2 -8.01 6.25 -3.73
CA PHE A 2 -8.02 6.17 -2.28
C PHE A 2 -7.35 7.40 -1.70
N THR A 3 -7.51 7.64 -0.40
CA THR A 3 -6.94 8.79 0.30
C THR A 3 -5.66 8.43 1.07
N GLY A 4 -5.37 7.14 1.20
CA GLY A 4 -4.31 6.63 2.05
C GLY A 4 -4.64 6.67 3.54
N ILE A 5 -5.90 6.86 3.89
CA ILE A 5 -6.40 6.78 5.26
C ILE A 5 -7.04 5.41 5.46
N VAL A 6 -6.26 4.50 6.02
CA VAL A 6 -6.74 3.15 6.35
C VAL A 6 -7.93 3.23 7.30
N GLN A 7 -9.02 2.55 6.96
CA GLN A 7 -10.26 2.60 7.73
C GLN A 7 -10.33 1.51 8.80
N ALA A 8 -9.69 0.38 8.57
CA ALA A 8 -9.52 -0.71 9.53
C ALA A 8 -8.49 -1.73 9.03
N THR A 9 -8.03 -2.60 9.93
CA THR A 9 -7.42 -3.88 9.57
C THR A 9 -8.49 -4.97 9.61
N CYS A 10 -8.49 -5.86 8.60
CA CYS A 10 -9.46 -6.94 8.49
C CYS A 10 -8.76 -8.28 8.26
N GLU A 11 -9.29 -9.33 8.87
CA GLU A 11 -8.74 -10.69 8.80
C GLU A 11 -9.04 -11.33 7.44
N VAL A 12 -8.05 -11.98 6.85
CA VAL A 12 -8.21 -12.89 5.72
C VAL A 12 -8.64 -14.26 6.26
N VAL A 13 -9.91 -14.58 6.13
CA VAL A 13 -10.51 -15.79 6.72
C VAL A 13 -10.44 -17.02 5.82
N SER A 14 -10.23 -16.81 4.52
CA SER A 14 -10.05 -17.89 3.55
C SER A 14 -9.26 -17.42 2.34
N ILE A 15 -8.47 -18.32 1.73
CA ILE A 15 -7.80 -18.11 0.45
C ILE A 15 -8.03 -19.34 -0.41
N HIS A 16 -8.84 -19.20 -1.45
CA HIS A 16 -9.04 -20.25 -2.44
C HIS A 16 -8.04 -20.05 -3.58
N LYS A 17 -7.12 -20.99 -3.74
CA LYS A 17 -6.07 -20.95 -4.77
C LYS A 17 -6.53 -21.68 -6.02
N ALA A 18 -6.48 -21.00 -7.17
CA ALA A 18 -6.73 -21.56 -8.48
C ALA A 18 -5.58 -21.18 -9.44
N ALA A 19 -5.49 -21.84 -10.59
CA ALA A 19 -4.46 -21.53 -11.57
C ALA A 19 -4.60 -20.08 -12.07
N GLY A 20 -3.59 -19.27 -11.83
CA GLY A 20 -3.52 -17.85 -12.27
C GLY A 20 -4.36 -16.86 -11.44
N LEU A 21 -5.11 -17.33 -10.43
CA LEU A 21 -6.00 -16.49 -9.65
C LEU A 21 -6.21 -17.05 -8.23
N ASN A 22 -6.07 -16.21 -7.22
CA ASN A 22 -6.48 -16.54 -5.86
C ASN A 22 -7.70 -15.71 -5.46
N THR A 23 -8.70 -16.32 -4.84
CA THR A 23 -9.84 -15.60 -4.25
C THR A 23 -9.62 -15.46 -2.76
N PHE A 24 -9.49 -14.24 -2.27
CA PHE A 24 -9.42 -13.90 -0.85
C PHE A 24 -10.82 -13.64 -0.29
N GLU A 25 -11.11 -14.20 0.87
CA GLU A 25 -12.28 -13.91 1.69
C GLU A 25 -11.81 -13.11 2.90
N VAL A 26 -12.27 -11.86 3.02
CA VAL A 26 -11.88 -10.92 4.08
C VAL A 26 -13.08 -10.62 4.95
N ALA A 27 -12.95 -10.80 6.27
CA ALA A 27 -13.97 -10.45 7.25
C ALA A 27 -13.95 -8.93 7.49
N MET A 28 -14.90 -8.22 6.94
CA MET A 28 -14.99 -6.76 7.04
C MET A 28 -16.04 -6.35 8.09
N THR A 29 -15.78 -5.23 8.77
CA THR A 29 -16.72 -4.71 9.77
C THR A 29 -18.04 -4.25 9.12
N PRO A 30 -19.17 -4.24 9.85
CA PRO A 30 -20.46 -3.74 9.34
C PRO A 30 -20.36 -2.32 8.76
N LYS A 31 -19.53 -1.46 9.35
CA LYS A 31 -19.28 -0.10 8.85
C LYS A 31 -18.67 -0.11 7.44
N LEU A 32 -17.79 -1.07 7.15
CA LEU A 32 -17.11 -1.20 5.86
C LEU A 32 -17.97 -1.90 4.80
N THR A 33 -18.89 -2.77 5.20
CA THR A 33 -19.80 -3.48 4.28
C THR A 33 -21.07 -2.69 3.96
N GLN A 34 -21.44 -1.72 4.81
CA GLN A 34 -22.63 -0.90 4.60
C GLN A 34 -22.59 -0.18 3.25
N GLY A 35 -23.55 -0.47 2.35
CA GLY A 35 -23.64 0.11 1.02
C GLY A 35 -22.48 -0.29 0.08
N LEU A 36 -21.67 -1.28 0.44
CA LEU A 36 -20.69 -1.88 -0.47
C LEU A 36 -21.42 -2.76 -1.48
N VAL A 37 -21.02 -2.71 -2.75
CA VAL A 37 -21.62 -3.50 -3.83
C VAL A 37 -20.55 -4.27 -4.58
N THR A 38 -20.94 -5.37 -5.22
CA THR A 38 -20.09 -6.09 -6.18
C THR A 38 -19.66 -5.13 -7.29
N GLY A 39 -18.39 -5.20 -7.70
CA GLY A 39 -17.77 -4.29 -8.65
C GLY A 39 -17.15 -3.03 -8.01
N ALA A 40 -17.39 -2.76 -6.72
CA ALA A 40 -16.71 -1.68 -6.01
C ALA A 40 -15.21 -1.97 -5.85
N SER A 41 -14.40 -0.91 -5.80
CA SER A 41 -12.97 -1.00 -5.50
C SER A 41 -12.71 -0.83 -4.01
N VAL A 42 -11.88 -1.70 -3.46
CA VAL A 42 -11.39 -1.67 -2.07
C VAL A 42 -9.89 -1.91 -2.08
N ALA A 43 -9.12 -1.07 -1.40
CA ALA A 43 -7.70 -1.30 -1.19
C ALA A 43 -7.48 -2.33 -0.08
N ASN A 44 -6.68 -3.35 -0.39
CA ASN A 44 -6.21 -4.37 0.55
C ASN A 44 -4.69 -4.27 0.63
N ASN A 45 -4.12 -3.86 1.76
CA ASN A 45 -2.70 -3.49 1.87
C ASN A 45 -2.23 -2.54 0.74
N GLY A 46 -3.10 -1.60 0.35
CA GLY A 46 -2.84 -0.65 -0.73
C GLY A 46 -3.07 -1.20 -2.14
N VAL A 47 -3.39 -2.46 -2.30
CA VAL A 47 -3.72 -3.05 -3.60
C VAL A 47 -5.20 -2.82 -3.92
N CYS A 48 -5.49 -2.13 -5.01
CA CYS A 48 -6.86 -1.92 -5.49
C CYS A 48 -7.43 -3.24 -6.01
N LEU A 49 -8.39 -3.79 -5.28
CA LEU A 49 -9.09 -5.02 -5.66
C LEU A 49 -10.58 -4.74 -5.89
N THR A 50 -11.15 -5.50 -6.81
CA THR A 50 -12.59 -5.43 -7.11
C THR A 50 -13.35 -6.42 -6.24
N VAL A 51 -14.41 -5.96 -5.59
CA VAL A 51 -15.35 -6.83 -4.86
C VAL A 51 -16.06 -7.75 -5.85
N THR A 52 -15.87 -9.05 -5.71
CA THR A 52 -16.50 -10.06 -6.59
C THR A 52 -17.77 -10.65 -5.99
N LYS A 53 -17.84 -10.72 -4.64
CA LYS A 53 -19.00 -11.25 -3.90
C LYS A 53 -19.03 -10.65 -2.50
N ILE A 54 -20.22 -10.50 -1.94
CA ILE A 54 -20.44 -10.12 -0.54
C ILE A 54 -21.39 -11.15 0.07
N LEU A 55 -21.01 -11.68 1.23
CA LEU A 55 -21.83 -12.62 2.00
C LEU A 55 -21.78 -12.25 3.49
N ASN A 56 -22.80 -11.54 3.97
CA ASN A 56 -22.84 -10.94 5.30
C ASN A 56 -21.68 -9.96 5.52
N ASP A 57 -20.76 -10.25 6.47
CA ASP A 57 -19.54 -9.50 6.77
C ASP A 57 -18.32 -9.94 5.93
N LYS A 58 -18.47 -10.94 5.08
CA LYS A 58 -17.39 -11.49 4.27
C LYS A 58 -17.42 -10.91 2.86
N VAL A 59 -16.30 -10.34 2.46
CA VAL A 59 -16.10 -9.73 1.13
C VAL A 59 -15.04 -10.50 0.38
N PHE A 60 -15.32 -10.82 -0.88
CA PHE A 60 -14.48 -11.65 -1.73
C PHE A 60 -13.76 -10.79 -2.77
N PHE A 61 -12.50 -11.10 -2.98
CA PHE A 61 -11.63 -10.41 -3.94
C PHE A 61 -10.84 -11.43 -4.75
N ASP A 62 -10.85 -11.28 -6.06
CA ASP A 62 -10.00 -12.07 -6.94
C ASP A 62 -8.67 -11.35 -7.16
N VAL A 63 -7.56 -12.04 -6.90
CA VAL A 63 -6.20 -11.51 -6.98
C VAL A 63 -5.42 -12.28 -8.02
N MET A 64 -5.04 -11.59 -9.10
CA MET A 64 -4.30 -12.18 -10.22
C MET A 64 -2.87 -12.55 -9.83
N GLU A 65 -2.30 -13.52 -10.52
CA GLU A 65 -0.94 -14.01 -10.29
C GLU A 65 0.12 -12.89 -10.35
N GLU A 66 0.00 -11.96 -11.29
CA GLU A 66 0.88 -10.80 -11.40
C GLU A 66 0.82 -9.92 -10.13
N THR A 67 -0.39 -9.69 -9.59
CA THR A 67 -0.59 -8.92 -8.36
C THR A 67 0.00 -9.67 -7.16
N LEU A 68 -0.18 -10.98 -7.07
CA LEU A 68 0.41 -11.80 -6.02
C LEU A 68 1.94 -11.79 -6.07
N ALA A 69 2.52 -11.83 -7.27
CA ALA A 69 3.97 -11.78 -7.45
C ALA A 69 4.58 -10.41 -7.09
N LEU A 70 3.88 -9.32 -7.39
CA LEU A 70 4.35 -7.96 -7.18
C LEU A 70 4.16 -7.48 -5.74
N THR A 71 3.15 -7.98 -5.02
CA THR A 71 2.71 -7.43 -3.73
C THR A 71 2.85 -8.43 -2.59
N ASN A 72 2.79 -7.93 -1.36
CA ASN A 72 2.82 -8.79 -0.17
C ASN A 72 1.56 -9.66 0.00
N LEU A 73 0.52 -9.44 -0.83
CA LEU A 73 -0.64 -10.34 -0.87
C LEU A 73 -0.26 -11.77 -1.27
N GLY A 74 0.82 -11.95 -2.05
CA GLY A 74 1.33 -13.28 -2.41
C GLY A 74 1.84 -14.10 -1.22
N ASN A 75 2.24 -13.43 -0.14
CA ASN A 75 2.72 -14.05 1.10
C ASN A 75 1.65 -14.11 2.20
N THR A 76 0.46 -13.57 1.94
CA THR A 76 -0.64 -13.53 2.90
C THR A 76 -1.20 -14.93 3.15
N SER A 77 -1.45 -15.25 4.40
CA SER A 77 -2.03 -16.49 4.88
C SER A 77 -3.38 -16.26 5.56
N VAL A 78 -4.16 -17.32 5.70
CA VAL A 78 -5.39 -17.29 6.50
C VAL A 78 -5.04 -16.94 7.96
N GLY A 79 -5.76 -15.98 8.54
CA GLY A 79 -5.49 -15.39 9.86
C GLY A 79 -4.68 -14.09 9.82
N ASP A 80 -4.03 -13.77 8.69
CA ASP A 80 -3.36 -12.49 8.55
C ASP A 80 -4.37 -11.34 8.42
N HIS A 81 -3.92 -10.15 8.82
CA HIS A 81 -4.73 -8.93 8.75
C HIS A 81 -4.20 -8.00 7.67
N VAL A 82 -5.10 -7.53 6.81
CA VAL A 82 -4.80 -6.56 5.75
C VAL A 82 -5.43 -5.20 6.05
N ASN A 83 -4.73 -4.13 5.70
CA ASN A 83 -5.25 -2.77 5.77
C ASN A 83 -6.35 -2.59 4.74
N ILE A 84 -7.49 -2.06 5.15
CA ILE A 84 -8.64 -1.85 4.28
C ILE A 84 -8.96 -0.35 4.17
N GLU A 85 -9.14 0.09 2.93
CA GLU A 85 -9.74 1.38 2.61
C GLU A 85 -10.70 1.21 1.43
N ARG A 86 -11.94 1.72 1.57
CA ARG A 86 -12.89 1.80 0.44
C ARG A 86 -12.53 2.96 -0.46
N SER A 87 -12.83 2.83 -1.75
CA SER A 87 -12.61 3.93 -2.69
C SER A 87 -13.30 5.21 -2.22
N LEU A 88 -12.64 6.35 -2.43
CA LEU A 88 -13.16 7.66 -2.11
C LEU A 88 -14.42 7.98 -2.94
N THR A 89 -15.29 8.76 -2.38
CA THR A 89 -16.51 9.29 -3.02
C THR A 89 -16.42 10.81 -3.13
N PHE A 90 -17.27 11.43 -3.95
CA PHE A 90 -17.37 12.88 -4.00
C PHE A 90 -17.72 13.44 -2.62
N GLY A 91 -16.98 14.47 -2.19
CA GLY A 91 -17.14 15.07 -0.87
C GLY A 91 -16.37 14.37 0.26
N THR A 92 -15.64 13.30 -0.02
CA THR A 92 -14.72 12.68 0.96
C THR A 92 -13.56 13.64 1.26
N GLU A 93 -13.26 13.85 2.54
CA GLU A 93 -12.08 14.57 2.98
C GLU A 93 -10.80 13.77 2.65
N ILE A 94 -9.81 14.43 2.05
CA ILE A 94 -8.53 13.81 1.70
C ILE A 94 -7.52 14.13 2.80
N GLY A 95 -7.47 13.30 3.85
CA GLY A 95 -6.57 13.46 4.98
C GLY A 95 -5.11 13.03 4.72
N GLY A 96 -4.88 12.27 3.64
CA GLY A 96 -3.55 11.82 3.21
C GLY A 96 -3.14 12.42 1.86
N HIS A 97 -2.75 11.57 0.92
CA HIS A 97 -2.54 11.92 -0.49
C HIS A 97 -3.29 10.93 -1.39
N ILE A 98 -3.47 11.29 -2.66
CA ILE A 98 -4.22 10.43 -3.59
C ILE A 98 -3.39 9.19 -3.95
N LEU A 99 -3.93 8.02 -3.63
CA LEU A 99 -3.41 6.72 -4.03
C LEU A 99 -4.30 6.09 -5.10
N SER A 100 -3.69 5.44 -6.07
CA SER A 100 -4.40 4.69 -7.12
C SER A 100 -4.78 3.28 -6.67
N GLY A 101 -4.01 2.72 -5.73
CA GLY A 101 -4.04 1.32 -5.36
C GLY A 101 -3.19 0.44 -6.28
N HIS A 102 -2.29 1.04 -7.06
CA HIS A 102 -1.36 0.32 -7.92
C HIS A 102 0.03 0.29 -7.27
N VAL A 103 0.29 -0.79 -6.54
CA VAL A 103 1.57 -1.02 -5.87
C VAL A 103 2.69 -1.12 -6.90
N HIS A 104 3.77 -0.36 -6.71
CA HIS A 104 4.90 -0.32 -7.62
C HIS A 104 5.97 -1.36 -7.28
N THR A 105 6.15 -1.63 -5.99
CA THR A 105 7.18 -2.53 -5.48
C THR A 105 6.91 -2.89 -4.02
N GLN A 106 7.80 -3.73 -3.48
CA GLN A 106 7.87 -4.01 -2.06
C GLN A 106 9.18 -3.49 -1.49
N ALA A 107 9.14 -2.92 -0.29
CA ALA A 107 10.33 -2.69 0.53
C ALA A 107 10.52 -3.82 1.53
N THR A 108 11.75 -3.99 2.00
CA THR A 108 12.08 -4.88 3.13
C THR A 108 12.20 -4.04 4.40
N VAL A 109 11.59 -4.47 5.48
CA VAL A 109 11.79 -3.87 6.80
C VAL A 109 13.22 -4.16 7.25
N LYS A 110 14.04 -3.12 7.36
CA LYS A 110 15.46 -3.21 7.74
C LYS A 110 15.67 -3.09 9.25
N ALA A 111 14.89 -2.21 9.87
CA ALA A 111 14.90 -2.02 11.32
C ALA A 111 13.55 -1.51 11.81
N VAL A 112 13.19 -1.88 13.03
CA VAL A 112 12.06 -1.34 13.78
C VAL A 112 12.60 -0.84 15.12
N SER A 113 12.31 0.42 15.44
CA SER A 113 12.62 1.03 16.73
C SER A 113 11.33 1.44 17.41
N ASN A 114 11.05 0.84 18.55
CA ASN A 114 9.88 1.12 19.37
C ASN A 114 10.34 1.58 20.76
N THR A 115 10.13 2.84 21.07
CA THR A 115 10.39 3.45 22.38
C THR A 115 9.07 3.98 22.93
N ALA A 116 9.07 4.44 24.20
CA ALA A 116 7.88 5.03 24.83
C ALA A 116 7.35 6.27 24.03
N GLU A 117 8.21 6.95 23.28
CA GLU A 117 7.89 8.21 22.61
C GLU A 117 7.77 8.09 21.09
N HIS A 118 8.41 7.06 20.47
CA HIS A 118 8.56 6.99 19.03
C HIS A 118 8.47 5.54 18.52
N TYR A 119 7.73 5.36 17.43
CA TYR A 119 7.75 4.14 16.64
C TYR A 119 8.26 4.45 15.24
N ASN A 120 9.41 3.86 14.89
CA ASN A 120 10.05 4.11 13.61
C ASN A 120 10.28 2.80 12.86
N ILE A 121 10.11 2.85 11.54
CA ILE A 121 10.43 1.73 10.64
C ILE A 121 11.45 2.24 9.62
N GLU A 122 12.58 1.55 9.50
CA GLU A 122 13.52 1.74 8.39
C GLU A 122 13.20 0.74 7.29
N LEU A 123 12.95 1.25 6.10
CA LEU A 123 12.63 0.46 4.91
C LEU A 123 13.79 0.50 3.92
N GLN A 124 14.13 -0.66 3.37
CA GLN A 124 15.05 -0.81 2.24
C GLN A 124 14.25 -1.12 0.98
N VAL A 125 14.54 -0.40 -0.09
CA VAL A 125 13.90 -0.57 -1.40
C VAL A 125 14.97 -0.58 -2.49
N ASP A 126 14.65 -1.14 -3.66
CA ASP A 126 15.53 -1.10 -4.83
C ASP A 126 15.86 0.36 -5.19
N SER A 127 17.14 0.66 -5.42
CA SER A 127 17.67 2.00 -5.66
C SER A 127 16.98 2.73 -6.82
N LYS A 128 16.47 2.02 -7.82
CA LYS A 128 15.70 2.61 -8.93
C LYS A 128 14.46 3.40 -8.48
N TRP A 129 13.90 3.03 -7.32
CA TRP A 129 12.72 3.71 -6.76
C TRP A 129 13.08 4.93 -5.91
N MET A 130 14.36 5.08 -5.53
CA MET A 130 14.79 6.18 -4.67
C MET A 130 14.68 7.55 -5.35
N ASN A 131 14.67 7.61 -6.69
CA ASN A 131 14.41 8.83 -7.45
C ASN A 131 13.01 9.43 -7.21
N TYR A 132 12.08 8.62 -6.70
CA TYR A 132 10.69 9.02 -6.44
C TYR A 132 10.41 9.24 -4.94
N ILE A 133 11.40 9.03 -4.06
CA ILE A 133 11.21 9.08 -2.60
C ILE A 133 12.03 10.22 -2.02
N PHE A 134 11.35 11.27 -1.56
CA PHE A 134 11.98 12.49 -1.09
C PHE A 134 11.70 12.72 0.41
N TYR A 135 12.68 13.29 1.11
CA TYR A 135 12.48 13.73 2.49
C TYR A 135 11.30 14.70 2.59
N LYS A 136 10.37 14.42 3.49
CA LYS A 136 9.10 15.14 3.68
C LYS A 136 8.10 15.01 2.52
N GLY A 137 8.37 14.20 1.49
CA GLY A 137 7.39 13.79 0.50
C GLY A 137 6.40 12.75 1.05
N PHE A 138 5.45 12.33 0.22
CA PHE A 138 4.48 11.29 0.53
C PHE A 138 4.88 9.95 -0.07
N VAL A 139 4.46 8.87 0.58
CA VAL A 139 4.56 7.50 0.06
C VAL A 139 3.40 6.68 0.59
N GLY A 140 2.84 5.80 -0.24
CA GLY A 140 1.85 4.80 0.16
C GLY A 140 2.53 3.54 0.71
N ILE A 141 2.28 3.19 1.96
CA ILE A 141 2.83 2.02 2.65
C ILE A 141 1.69 1.11 3.07
N ASN A 142 1.56 -0.06 2.44
CA ASN A 142 0.39 -0.93 2.65
C ASN A 142 -0.94 -0.14 2.62
N GLY A 143 -1.06 0.82 1.68
CA GLY A 143 -2.23 1.68 1.54
C GLY A 143 -2.32 2.82 2.54
N CYS A 144 -1.39 2.96 3.46
CA CYS A 144 -1.33 4.10 4.38
C CYS A 144 -0.50 5.23 3.78
N SER A 145 -1.06 6.44 3.68
CA SER A 145 -0.34 7.66 3.30
C SER A 145 0.59 8.08 4.42
N LEU A 146 1.89 8.06 4.18
CA LEU A 146 2.89 8.43 5.17
C LEU A 146 3.86 9.47 4.64
N THR A 147 4.35 10.29 5.57
CA THR A 147 5.43 11.25 5.29
C THR A 147 6.77 10.54 5.38
N VAL A 148 7.59 10.70 4.35
CA VAL A 148 8.95 10.19 4.29
C VAL A 148 9.85 10.95 5.27
N GLY A 149 10.54 10.20 6.14
CA GLY A 149 11.57 10.72 7.05
C GLY A 149 12.94 10.81 6.36
N LYS A 150 14.00 10.47 7.11
CA LYS A 150 15.37 10.46 6.58
C LYS A 150 15.48 9.50 5.40
N VAL A 151 16.13 9.93 4.32
CA VAL A 151 16.37 9.15 3.09
C VAL A 151 17.85 8.80 2.98
N SER A 152 18.16 7.63 2.44
CA SER A 152 19.50 7.15 2.07
C SER A 152 19.49 6.64 0.63
N ASP A 153 20.61 6.16 0.10
CA ASP A 153 20.73 5.67 -1.28
C ASP A 153 19.85 4.44 -1.59
N SER A 154 19.44 3.68 -0.57
CA SER A 154 18.70 2.42 -0.74
C SER A 154 17.52 2.26 0.20
N GLY A 155 17.05 3.35 0.84
CA GLY A 155 15.94 3.25 1.78
C GLY A 155 15.59 4.57 2.47
N PHE A 156 14.60 4.49 3.35
CA PHE A 156 14.07 5.65 4.07
C PHE A 156 13.46 5.25 5.41
N MET A 157 13.28 6.26 6.25
CA MET A 157 12.66 6.13 7.57
C MET A 157 11.20 6.56 7.53
N LEU A 158 10.38 5.88 8.30
CA LEU A 158 9.01 6.28 8.63
C LEU A 158 8.89 6.53 10.13
N HIS A 159 8.14 7.56 10.50
CA HIS A 159 7.81 7.88 11.88
C HIS A 159 6.31 7.71 12.06
N LEU A 160 5.89 6.73 12.87
CA LEU A 160 4.49 6.37 13.02
C LEU A 160 3.93 6.94 14.32
N ILE A 161 2.77 7.56 14.22
CA ILE A 161 2.01 8.06 15.38
C ILE A 161 1.12 6.94 15.94
N PRO A 162 0.72 7.02 17.22
CA PRO A 162 -0.11 5.97 17.85
C PRO A 162 -1.40 5.64 17.10
N GLU A 163 -2.07 6.63 16.51
CA GLU A 163 -3.30 6.40 15.74
C GLU A 163 -3.05 5.56 14.49
N THR A 164 -1.95 5.80 13.77
CA THR A 164 -1.55 4.97 12.63
C THR A 164 -1.29 3.52 13.05
N LEU A 165 -0.60 3.31 14.16
CA LEU A 165 -0.32 1.96 14.68
C LEU A 165 -1.58 1.21 15.10
N LYS A 166 -2.58 1.93 15.61
CA LYS A 166 -3.86 1.36 16.03
C LYS A 166 -4.75 0.96 14.85
N LEU A 167 -4.77 1.75 13.78
CA LEU A 167 -5.67 1.56 12.63
C LEU A 167 -5.07 0.68 11.55
N THR A 168 -3.74 0.45 11.56
CA THR A 168 -3.03 -0.27 10.50
C THR A 168 -2.32 -1.51 11.03
N ASN A 169 -1.94 -2.41 10.12
CA ASN A 169 -1.12 -3.58 10.43
C ASN A 169 0.38 -3.26 10.56
N LEU A 170 0.79 -1.98 10.49
CA LEU A 170 2.20 -1.58 10.45
C LEU A 170 2.99 -1.94 11.73
N SER A 171 2.31 -2.04 12.88
CA SER A 171 2.93 -2.47 14.14
C SER A 171 3.29 -3.97 14.19
N GLN A 172 2.76 -4.77 13.27
CA GLN A 172 2.98 -6.22 13.22
C GLN A 172 4.26 -6.61 12.47
N TYR A 173 4.80 -5.70 11.65
CA TYR A 173 5.96 -5.96 10.80
C TYR A 173 7.26 -6.07 11.59
N LYS A 174 8.10 -7.03 11.17
CA LYS A 174 9.40 -7.35 11.75
C LYS A 174 10.50 -7.19 10.72
N VAL A 175 11.73 -7.13 11.17
CA VAL A 175 12.92 -7.10 10.29
C VAL A 175 12.88 -8.30 9.35
N GLY A 176 13.03 -8.05 8.06
CA GLY A 176 12.96 -9.02 6.97
C GLY A 176 11.62 -9.11 6.26
N ASP A 177 10.54 -8.61 6.86
CA ASP A 177 9.21 -8.63 6.23
C ASP A 177 9.14 -7.72 5.01
N LYS A 178 8.23 -8.05 4.10
CA LYS A 178 7.95 -7.29 2.89
C LYS A 178 6.71 -6.43 3.06
N ILE A 179 6.80 -5.17 2.62
CA ILE A 179 5.73 -4.19 2.74
C ILE A 179 5.50 -3.51 1.39
N ASN A 180 4.25 -3.33 0.99
CA ASN A 180 3.90 -2.72 -0.30
C ASN A 180 4.23 -1.24 -0.33
N ILE A 181 4.80 -0.79 -1.46
CA ILE A 181 5.11 0.60 -1.75
C ILE A 181 4.32 1.07 -2.96
N GLU A 182 3.59 2.15 -2.79
CA GLU A 182 3.01 2.93 -3.88
C GLU A 182 3.67 4.32 -3.89
N ILE A 183 4.28 4.66 -5.03
CA ILE A 183 4.90 5.97 -5.26
C ILE A 183 3.81 7.02 -5.47
N ASP A 184 4.01 8.22 -4.94
CA ASP A 184 3.12 9.34 -5.23
C ASP A 184 3.08 9.64 -6.73
N SER A 185 1.90 9.58 -7.32
CA SER A 185 1.71 9.70 -8.76
C SER A 185 2.13 11.06 -9.32
N GLN A 186 2.03 12.13 -8.55
CA GLN A 186 2.48 13.47 -8.96
C GLN A 186 4.00 13.48 -9.04
N THR A 187 4.67 12.97 -8.03
CA THR A 187 6.14 12.81 -8.02
C THR A 187 6.59 11.96 -9.19
N GLN A 188 5.93 10.82 -9.45
CA GLN A 188 6.27 9.93 -10.55
C GLN A 188 6.21 10.63 -11.90
N VAL A 189 5.10 11.31 -12.21
CA VAL A 189 4.92 12.04 -13.48
C VAL A 189 6.01 13.09 -13.69
N ILE A 190 6.40 13.81 -12.63
CA ILE A 190 7.44 14.83 -12.71
C ILE A 190 8.80 14.19 -12.99
N VAL A 191 9.20 13.18 -12.20
CA VAL A 191 10.51 12.50 -12.35
C VAL A 191 10.63 11.86 -13.73
N ASP A 192 9.66 11.03 -14.13
CA ASP A 192 9.65 10.32 -15.42
C ASP A 192 9.68 11.30 -16.59
N THR A 193 9.01 12.45 -16.47
CA THR A 193 9.00 13.47 -17.53
C THR A 193 10.37 14.11 -17.66
N VAL A 194 11.00 14.48 -16.55
CA VAL A 194 12.35 15.08 -16.56
C VAL A 194 13.38 14.11 -17.11
N GLU A 195 13.40 12.85 -16.64
CA GLU A 195 14.33 11.82 -17.12
C GLU A 195 14.17 11.58 -18.64
N ARG A 196 12.93 11.49 -19.12
CA ARG A 196 12.65 11.33 -20.55
C ARG A 196 13.13 12.52 -21.40
N ILE A 197 13.00 13.76 -20.90
CA ILE A 197 13.49 14.95 -21.62
C ILE A 197 15.01 14.96 -21.66
N LEU A 198 15.68 14.63 -20.54
CA LEU A 198 17.15 14.59 -20.46
C LEU A 198 17.72 13.51 -21.39
N ALA A 199 17.12 12.32 -21.43
CA ALA A 199 17.53 11.25 -22.33
C ALA A 199 17.42 11.67 -23.82
N LYS A 200 16.32 12.35 -24.20
CA LYS A 200 16.17 12.88 -25.57
C LYS A 200 17.22 13.94 -25.91
N LYS A 201 17.57 14.85 -24.99
CA LYS A 201 18.62 15.85 -25.22
C LYS A 201 20.01 15.24 -25.41
N GLN A 202 20.33 14.17 -24.65
CA GLN A 202 21.60 13.45 -24.82
C GLN A 202 21.72 12.80 -26.20
N LEU A 203 20.62 12.24 -26.73
CA LEU A 203 20.57 11.65 -28.08
C LEU A 203 20.70 12.68 -29.20
N LEU A 204 20.35 13.96 -28.96
CA LEU A 204 20.47 15.03 -29.97
C LEU A 204 21.86 15.70 -29.95
N ASN A 205 22.65 15.48 -28.92
CA ASN A 205 23.99 16.09 -28.75
C ASN A 205 25.14 15.10 -29.08
N ASN A 206 24.81 13.84 -29.46
CA ASN A 206 25.70 12.80 -29.98
C ASN A 206 25.46 12.59 -31.48
#